data_b97575e7776c0c0a0a02346ca09b6b55
#
_entry.id   b97575e7776c0c0a0a02346ca09b6b55
#
_cell.length_a   1.000
_cell.length_b   1.000
_cell.length_c   1.000
_cell.angle_alpha   90.00
_cell.angle_beta   90.00
_cell.angle_gamma   90.00
#
_symmetry.space_group_name_H-M   'P 1'
#
loop_
_entity.id
_entity.type
_entity.pdbx_description
1 polymer ?
#
loop_
_entity_poly.entity_id
_entity_poly.type
_entity_poly.pdbx_seq_one_letter_code
_entity_poly.pdbx_strand_id
1 'polypeptide(L)'
;MAKIASSPEPKLPEFKLPALKRPKLDLDVVLTAQKANLAVVHEAQRVLVDAGQAIAKVQQGYLEQAVAEAKAALASKQVSKPEAVLAEVKAAAEKTVVTAKEVVGLAAAAQRRVAELVAQRTAANVTQLKTLAAA
;
A
#
# COMPACT_ATOMS: atom_id res chain seq x y z
N MET A 1 -26.62 -29.46 -32.12
CA MET A 1 -26.39 -29.41 -31.75
C MET A 1 -25.72 -29.66 -30.73
N ALA A 2 -25.87 -30.24 -30.24
CA ALA A 2 -25.31 -30.62 -29.23
C ALA A 2 -23.95 -30.64 -29.36
N LYS A 3 -23.53 -30.79 -30.23
CA LYS A 3 -22.30 -30.85 -30.43
C LYS A 3 -21.57 -29.87 -29.85
N ILE A 4 -21.94 -28.92 -29.64
CA ILE A 4 -21.28 -27.98 -29.11
C ILE A 4 -20.84 -28.39 -27.92
N ALA A 5 -21.59 -28.97 -27.32
CA ALA A 5 -21.26 -29.39 -26.12
C ALA A 5 -20.05 -30.08 -26.15
N SER A 6 -19.89 -30.76 -27.09
CA SER A 6 -18.79 -31.51 -27.03
C SER A 6 -17.67 -30.76 -27.21
N SER A 7 -17.77 -29.67 -27.25
CA SER A 7 -16.70 -29.00 -27.57
C SER A 7 -15.89 -29.19 -26.52
N PRO A 8 -15.04 -29.50 -26.56
CA PRO A 8 -14.18 -29.83 -25.73
C PRO A 8 -13.80 -28.90 -24.89
N GLU A 9 -13.90 -29.12 -23.98
CA GLU A 9 -13.52 -28.42 -23.19
C GLU A 9 -12.22 -28.37 -23.31
N PRO A 10 -11.61 -27.55 -23.22
CA PRO A 10 -10.36 -27.34 -23.36
C PRO A 10 -9.75 -28.09 -22.39
N LYS A 11 -9.43 -29.10 -22.59
CA LYS A 11 -8.80 -29.80 -21.82
C LYS A 11 -7.70 -29.16 -21.43
N LEU A 12 -7.60 -28.51 -20.47
CA LEU A 12 -6.55 -27.91 -20.04
C LEU A 12 -5.48 -28.80 -20.16
N PRO A 13 -4.57 -28.54 -20.55
CA PRO A 13 -3.50 -29.29 -20.83
C PRO A 13 -3.14 -29.84 -19.66
N GLU A 14 -3.35 -30.70 -19.41
CA GLU A 14 -3.09 -31.27 -18.47
C GLU A 14 -1.89 -31.25 -18.14
N PHE A 15 -1.40 -30.69 -17.49
CA PHE A 15 -0.25 -30.61 -17.10
C PHE A 15 -0.05 -31.74 -16.41
N LYS A 16 0.01 -32.68 -16.74
CA LYS A 16 0.28 -33.73 -16.19
C LYS A 16 1.47 -33.58 -15.65
N LEU A 17 1.72 -32.98 -14.76
CA LEU A 17 2.82 -32.83 -14.24
C LEU A 17 3.41 -34.07 -14.06
N PRO A 18 4.12 -34.40 -14.60
CA PRO A 18 4.68 -35.62 -14.56
C PRO A 18 5.19 -35.91 -13.29
N ALA A 19 5.89 -35.55 -13.04
CA ALA A 19 6.42 -35.87 -11.96
C ALA A 19 5.64 -36.23 -11.03
N LEU A 20 4.78 -36.03 -11.13
CA LEU A 20 4.00 -36.26 -10.30
C LEU A 20 4.31 -37.10 -9.36
N LYS A 21 5.06 -37.49 -9.23
CA LYS A 21 5.30 -38.27 -8.35
C LYS A 21 5.48 -37.58 -7.22
N ARG A 22 5.36 -36.71 -6.97
CA ARG A 22 5.60 -36.03 -6.01
C ARG A 22 4.75 -36.30 -5.06
N PRO A 23 4.65 -36.97 -4.60
CA PRO A 23 3.74 -37.35 -3.74
C PRO A 23 3.73 -36.59 -2.60
N LYS A 24 4.58 -36.37 -2.22
CA LYS A 24 4.56 -35.78 -1.15
C LYS A 24 4.32 -34.46 -1.14
N LEU A 25 3.48 -33.97 -1.56
CA LEU A 25 3.30 -32.70 -1.60
C LEU A 25 2.92 -32.53 -0.30
N ASP A 26 3.61 -32.04 0.48
CA ASP A 26 3.27 -31.91 1.76
C ASP A 26 2.24 -30.85 1.88
N LEU A 27 1.08 -31.16 2.12
CA LEU A 27 0.04 -30.19 2.31
C LEU A 27 0.34 -29.22 3.42
N ASP A 28 1.04 -29.69 4.42
CA ASP A 28 1.38 -28.79 5.50
C ASP A 28 2.27 -27.67 5.01
N VAL A 29 3.18 -27.95 4.10
CA VAL A 29 4.04 -26.95 3.55
C VAL A 29 3.23 -25.96 2.73
N VAL A 30 2.31 -26.45 1.93
CA VAL A 30 1.48 -25.59 1.10
C VAL A 30 0.59 -24.71 1.97
N LEU A 31 -0.02 -25.28 2.98
CA LEU A 31 -0.89 -24.50 3.85
C LEU A 31 -0.10 -23.46 4.61
N THR A 32 1.09 -23.81 5.06
CA THR A 32 1.93 -22.85 5.77
C THR A 32 2.30 -21.69 4.84
N ALA A 33 2.61 -22.00 3.60
CA ALA A 33 2.95 -20.95 2.65
C ALA A 33 1.75 -20.05 2.38
N GLN A 34 0.57 -20.64 2.29
CA GLN A 34 -0.60 -19.84 2.06
C GLN A 34 -0.93 -18.95 3.23
N LYS A 35 -0.77 -19.45 4.44
CA LYS A 35 -1.00 -18.62 5.60
C LYS A 35 0.00 -17.48 5.65
N ALA A 36 1.25 -17.75 5.31
CA ALA A 36 2.25 -16.71 5.31
C ALA A 36 1.96 -15.66 4.25
N ASN A 37 1.48 -16.09 3.08
CA ASN A 37 1.12 -15.14 2.04
C ASN A 37 -0.05 -14.28 2.47
N LEU A 38 -1.02 -14.88 3.14
CA LEU A 38 -2.15 -14.13 3.60
C LEU A 38 -1.74 -13.14 4.69
N ALA A 39 -0.82 -13.54 5.54
CA ALA A 39 -0.32 -12.65 6.57
C ALA A 39 0.34 -11.42 5.97
N VAL A 40 1.06 -11.60 4.85
CA VAL A 40 1.67 -10.46 4.18
C VAL A 40 0.60 -9.53 3.61
N VAL A 41 -0.47 -10.09 3.06
CA VAL A 41 -1.55 -9.27 2.54
C VAL A 41 -2.16 -8.45 3.67
N HIS A 42 -2.38 -9.05 4.82
CA HIS A 42 -2.92 -8.34 5.97
C HIS A 42 -1.96 -7.27 6.43
N GLU A 43 -0.68 -7.58 6.47
CA GLU A 43 0.29 -6.61 6.91
C GLU A 43 0.38 -5.45 5.93
N ALA A 44 0.33 -5.73 4.62
CA ALA A 44 0.34 -4.68 3.63
C ALA A 44 -0.87 -3.78 3.77
N GLN A 45 -2.04 -4.36 4.01
CA GLN A 45 -3.24 -3.58 4.21
C GLN A 45 -3.12 -2.71 5.43
N ARG A 46 -2.52 -3.25 6.50
CA ARG A 46 -2.35 -2.48 7.69
C ARG A 46 -1.42 -1.31 7.47
N VAL A 47 -0.33 -1.54 6.73
CA VAL A 47 0.60 -0.47 6.42
C VAL A 47 -0.13 0.64 5.67
N LEU A 48 -0.97 0.27 4.71
CA LEU A 48 -1.69 1.26 3.93
C LEU A 48 -2.74 2.00 4.74
N VAL A 49 -3.44 1.30 5.62
CA VAL A 49 -4.43 1.93 6.48
C VAL A 49 -3.73 2.89 7.45
N ASP A 50 -2.64 2.45 8.04
CA ASP A 50 -1.91 3.30 8.97
C ASP A 50 -1.37 4.54 8.27
N ALA A 51 -0.88 4.38 7.04
CA ALA A 51 -0.39 5.51 6.28
C ALA A 51 -1.54 6.46 5.96
N GLY A 52 -2.69 5.92 5.59
CA GLY A 52 -3.86 6.76 5.32
C GLY A 52 -4.27 7.55 6.52
N GLN A 53 -4.25 6.92 7.70
CA GLN A 53 -4.59 7.61 8.92
C GLN A 53 -3.56 8.68 9.26
N ALA A 54 -2.28 8.39 9.05
CA ALA A 54 -1.24 9.35 9.33
C ALA A 54 -1.35 10.55 8.38
N ILE A 55 -1.64 10.29 7.11
CA ILE A 55 -1.83 11.37 6.16
C ILE A 55 -3.05 12.19 6.52
N ALA A 56 -4.13 11.53 6.93
CA ALA A 56 -5.33 12.25 7.34
C ALA A 56 -5.05 13.15 8.53
N LYS A 57 -4.25 12.68 9.47
CA LYS A 57 -3.91 13.49 10.61
C LYS A 57 -3.09 14.70 10.22
N VAL A 58 -2.16 14.53 9.28
CA VAL A 58 -1.36 15.66 8.82
C VAL A 58 -2.26 16.69 8.16
N GLN A 59 -3.19 16.23 7.32
CA GLN A 59 -4.09 17.13 6.63
C GLN A 59 -5.04 17.80 7.58
N GLN A 60 -5.52 17.08 8.57
CA GLN A 60 -6.40 17.66 9.56
C GLN A 60 -5.68 18.72 10.37
N GLY A 61 -4.45 18.44 10.76
CA GLY A 61 -3.67 19.42 11.49
C GLY A 61 -3.42 20.67 10.67
N TYR A 62 -3.16 20.51 9.38
CA TYR A 62 -2.95 21.62 8.50
C TYR A 62 -4.23 22.46 8.42
N LEU A 63 -5.37 21.82 8.26
CA LEU A 63 -6.62 22.55 8.17
C LEU A 63 -6.95 23.25 9.48
N GLU A 64 -6.76 22.60 10.59
CA GLU A 64 -7.04 23.21 11.88
C GLU A 64 -6.17 24.42 12.09
N GLN A 65 -4.92 24.34 11.72
CA GLN A 65 -4.03 25.45 11.88
C GLN A 65 -4.41 26.59 10.94
N ALA A 66 -4.79 26.25 9.71
CA ALA A 66 -5.21 27.28 8.76
C ALA A 66 -6.46 28.00 9.25
N VAL A 67 -7.41 27.26 9.82
CA VAL A 67 -8.62 27.87 10.35
C VAL A 67 -8.29 28.77 11.54
N ALA A 68 -7.43 28.29 12.43
CA ALA A 68 -7.04 29.07 13.59
C ALA A 68 -6.35 30.38 13.18
N GLU A 69 -5.50 30.30 12.17
CA GLU A 69 -4.82 31.49 11.69
C GLU A 69 -5.79 32.45 11.03
N ALA A 70 -6.75 31.93 10.29
CA ALA A 70 -7.74 32.78 9.67
C ALA A 70 -8.59 33.48 10.73
N LYS A 71 -8.96 32.77 11.78
CA LYS A 71 -9.72 33.38 12.85
C LYS A 71 -8.92 34.45 13.56
N ALA A 72 -7.66 34.17 13.80
CA ALA A 72 -6.81 35.13 14.46
C ALA A 72 -6.67 36.38 13.60
N ALA A 73 -6.50 36.24 12.32
CA ALA A 73 -6.40 37.35 11.41
C ALA A 73 -7.66 38.20 11.41
N LEU A 74 -8.80 37.54 11.39
CA LEU A 74 -10.05 38.27 11.42
C LEU A 74 -10.24 39.00 12.76
N ALA A 75 -9.86 38.37 13.83
CA ALA A 75 -10.03 38.97 15.12
C ALA A 75 -9.10 40.18 15.30
N SER A 76 -7.93 40.12 14.71
CA SER A 76 -7.02 41.21 14.92
C SER A 76 -7.36 42.40 14.07
N LYS A 77 -8.19 42.16 13.08
CA LYS A 77 -8.54 43.25 12.24
C LYS A 77 -7.40 43.98 11.70
N GLN A 78 -6.31 43.38 11.68
CA GLN A 78 -5.28 44.06 11.18
C GLN A 78 -5.14 43.85 9.83
N VAL A 79 -5.76 44.39 9.15
CA VAL A 79 -5.73 44.19 7.85
C VAL A 79 -4.80 44.85 7.27
N SER A 80 -3.81 44.72 7.09
CA SER A 80 -3.48 45.40 6.35
C SER A 80 -2.37 45.95 5.84
N LYS A 81 -1.26 45.82 6.27
CA LYS A 81 -0.23 46.36 5.61
C LYS A 81 0.11 45.42 4.56
N PRO A 82 0.30 45.81 3.33
CA PRO A 82 0.64 44.92 2.24
C PRO A 82 1.82 44.02 2.58
N GLU A 83 2.76 44.58 3.33
CA GLU A 83 3.91 43.75 3.68
C GLU A 83 3.54 42.63 4.60
N ALA A 84 2.64 42.88 5.53
CA ALA A 84 2.21 41.85 6.44
C ALA A 84 1.42 40.80 5.71
N VAL A 85 0.58 41.21 4.76
CA VAL A 85 -0.19 40.27 3.98
C VAL A 85 0.72 39.40 3.14
N LEU A 86 1.73 40.03 2.55
CA LEU A 86 2.64 39.26 1.71
C LEU A 86 3.40 38.23 2.57
N ALA A 87 3.81 38.62 3.75
CA ALA A 87 4.52 37.71 4.64
C ALA A 87 3.63 36.55 5.03
N GLU A 88 2.33 36.79 5.25
CA GLU A 88 1.44 35.73 5.61
C GLU A 88 1.19 34.78 4.44
N VAL A 89 1.08 35.33 3.26
CA VAL A 89 0.87 34.48 2.08
C VAL A 89 2.09 33.61 1.88
N LYS A 90 3.27 34.18 2.07
CA LYS A 90 4.48 33.42 1.89
C LYS A 90 4.58 32.31 2.94
N ALA A 91 4.25 32.62 4.18
CA ALA A 91 4.28 31.63 5.25
C ALA A 91 3.28 30.52 4.99
N ALA A 92 2.10 30.88 4.50
CA ALA A 92 1.08 29.88 4.18
C ALA A 92 1.55 28.98 3.04
N ALA A 93 2.19 29.56 2.05
CA ALA A 93 2.70 28.77 0.93
C ALA A 93 3.78 27.81 1.41
N GLU A 94 4.64 28.28 2.30
CA GLU A 94 5.68 27.41 2.83
C GLU A 94 5.10 26.25 3.63
N LYS A 95 4.05 26.52 4.42
CA LYS A 95 3.42 25.46 5.16
C LYS A 95 2.76 24.46 4.25
N THR A 96 2.17 24.93 3.18
CA THR A 96 1.55 24.04 2.22
C THR A 96 2.60 23.12 1.60
N VAL A 97 3.76 23.67 1.26
CA VAL A 97 4.82 22.86 0.69
C VAL A 97 5.33 21.83 1.69
N VAL A 98 5.51 22.25 2.94
CA VAL A 98 5.99 21.32 3.97
C VAL A 98 4.98 20.21 4.18
N THR A 99 3.69 20.55 4.26
CA THR A 99 2.66 19.57 4.46
C THR A 99 2.60 18.61 3.28
N ALA A 100 2.72 19.14 2.07
CA ALA A 100 2.70 18.29 0.89
C ALA A 100 3.87 17.33 0.90
N LYS A 101 5.06 17.81 1.29
CA LYS A 101 6.21 16.92 1.36
C LYS A 101 6.02 15.83 2.41
N GLU A 102 5.39 16.19 3.51
CA GLU A 102 5.15 15.22 4.56
C GLU A 102 4.19 14.13 4.08
N VAL A 103 3.12 14.54 3.39
CA VAL A 103 2.16 13.58 2.87
C VAL A 103 2.81 12.67 1.83
N VAL A 104 3.60 13.25 0.93
CA VAL A 104 4.29 12.44 -0.08
C VAL A 104 5.26 11.49 0.59
N GLY A 105 5.95 11.94 1.63
CA GLY A 105 6.87 11.09 2.35
C GLY A 105 6.19 9.92 3.00
N LEU A 106 5.02 10.16 3.61
CA LEU A 106 4.26 9.09 4.25
C LEU A 106 3.78 8.08 3.20
N ALA A 107 3.29 8.58 2.07
CA ALA A 107 2.83 7.70 1.03
C ALA A 107 3.98 6.88 0.45
N ALA A 108 5.11 7.52 0.22
CA ALA A 108 6.27 6.83 -0.34
C ALA A 108 6.79 5.78 0.63
N ALA A 109 6.81 6.10 1.92
CA ALA A 109 7.29 5.14 2.91
C ALA A 109 6.36 3.94 2.97
N ALA A 110 5.04 4.17 2.88
CA ALA A 110 4.09 3.07 2.91
C ALA A 110 4.26 2.18 1.68
N GLN A 111 4.43 2.79 0.51
CA GLN A 111 4.61 2.01 -0.70
C GLN A 111 5.89 1.21 -0.64
N ARG A 112 6.94 1.81 -0.11
CA ARG A 112 8.19 1.08 0.01
C ARG A 112 8.04 -0.10 0.95
N ARG A 113 7.33 0.10 2.04
CA ARG A 113 7.14 -0.98 3.00
C ARG A 113 6.33 -2.11 2.38
N VAL A 114 5.28 -1.78 1.64
CA VAL A 114 4.48 -2.80 0.97
C VAL A 114 5.33 -3.54 -0.05
N ALA A 115 6.14 -2.80 -0.81
CA ALA A 115 7.01 -3.43 -1.80
C ALA A 115 8.00 -4.39 -1.13
N GLU A 116 8.53 -4.00 0.02
CA GLU A 116 9.43 -4.87 0.75
C GLU A 116 8.73 -6.13 1.22
N LEU A 117 7.52 -5.99 1.73
CA LEU A 117 6.78 -7.15 2.21
C LEU A 117 6.50 -8.11 1.07
N VAL A 118 6.10 -7.58 -0.08
CA VAL A 118 5.80 -8.41 -1.22
C VAL A 118 7.06 -9.08 -1.75
N ALA A 119 8.16 -8.33 -1.82
CA ALA A 119 9.40 -8.88 -2.31
C ALA A 119 9.91 -9.99 -1.41
N GLN A 120 9.82 -9.79 -0.11
CA GLN A 120 10.25 -10.81 0.82
C GLN A 120 9.42 -12.06 0.69
N ARG A 121 8.09 -11.87 0.51
CA ARG A 121 7.24 -13.04 0.40
C ARG A 121 7.45 -13.75 -0.92
N THR A 122 7.68 -12.99 -1.98
CA THR A 122 7.93 -13.58 -3.28
C THR A 122 9.22 -14.41 -3.24
N ALA A 123 10.25 -13.87 -2.61
CA ALA A 123 11.50 -14.61 -2.48
C ALA A 123 11.29 -15.88 -1.68
N ALA A 124 10.51 -15.82 -0.62
CA ALA A 124 10.24 -17.00 0.18
C ALA A 124 9.47 -18.03 -0.62
N ASN A 125 8.50 -17.58 -1.43
CA ASN A 125 7.72 -18.49 -2.25
C ASN A 125 8.60 -19.17 -3.28
N VAL A 126 9.53 -18.43 -3.89
CA VAL A 126 10.41 -19.01 -4.87
C VAL A 126 11.31 -20.06 -4.21
N THR A 127 11.81 -19.74 -3.03
CA THR A 127 12.64 -20.69 -2.31
C THR A 127 11.87 -21.96 -1.99
N GLN A 128 10.62 -21.80 -1.57
CA GLN A 128 9.82 -22.96 -1.28
C GLN A 128 9.57 -23.81 -2.50
N LEU A 129 9.32 -23.16 -3.65
CA LEU A 129 9.10 -23.89 -4.86
C LEU A 129 10.34 -24.67 -5.25
N LYS A 130 11.50 -24.07 -5.08
CA LYS A 130 12.74 -24.77 -5.40
C LYS A 130 12.93 -25.96 -4.47
N THR A 131 12.60 -25.79 -3.22
CA THR A 131 12.74 -26.88 -2.27
C THR A 131 11.81 -28.02 -2.65
N LEU A 132 10.56 -27.70 -2.99
CA LEU A 132 9.62 -28.74 -3.35
C LEU A 132 10.05 -29.42 -4.64
N ALA A 133 10.55 -28.66 -5.58
CA ALA A 133 10.96 -29.24 -6.84
C ALA A 133 12.19 -30.15 -6.66
N ALA A 134 13.02 -29.80 -5.72
CA ALA A 134 14.21 -30.61 -5.50
C ALA A 134 13.91 -31.87 -4.74
N ALA A 135 12.81 -31.92 -4.09
CA ALA A 135 12.48 -33.12 -3.36
C ALA A 135 11.94 -34.17 -4.30
#